data_bc2051d32b987416127ccb194a268051
#
_entry.id   bc2051d32b987416127ccb194a268051
#
_cell.length_a   1.000
_cell.length_b   1.000
_cell.length_c   1.000
_cell.angle_alpha   90.00
_cell.angle_beta   90.00
_cell.angle_gamma   90.00
#
_symmetry.space_group_name_H-M   'P 1'
#
loop_
_entity.id
_entity.type
_entity.pdbx_description
1 polymer ?
#
loop_
_entity_poly.entity_id
_entity_poly.type
_entity_poly.pdbx_seq_one_letter_code
_entity_poly.pdbx_strand_id
1 'polypeptide(L)' 'VGAHDAYNAGAKVSHNGKHWTSNVASNVWEPGVYGWTEVTA' A
#
# COMPACT_ATOMS: atom_id res chain seq x y z
N VAL A 1 5.19 0.53 4.91
CA VAL A 1 5.43 1.94 4.68
C VAL A 1 6.82 2.29 5.15
N GLY A 2 7.60 2.89 4.28
CA GLY A 2 8.99 3.20 4.54
C GLY A 2 9.91 2.22 3.86
N ALA A 3 11.18 2.57 3.73
CA ALA A 3 12.12 1.82 2.91
C ALA A 3 12.36 0.38 3.39
N HIS A 4 12.10 0.13 4.66
CA HIS A 4 12.33 -1.20 5.23
C HIS A 4 11.17 -2.16 5.00
N ASP A 5 10.00 -1.64 4.69
CA ASP A 5 8.78 -2.42 4.62
C ASP A 5 8.19 -2.38 3.22
N ALA A 6 8.99 -2.75 2.25
CA ALA A 6 8.52 -2.79 0.87
C ALA A 6 7.46 -3.88 0.70
N TYR A 7 6.34 -3.52 0.10
CA TYR A 7 5.25 -4.45 -0.14
C TYR A 7 5.28 -4.94 -1.57
N ASN A 8 4.92 -6.21 -1.74
CA ASN A 8 4.81 -6.78 -3.07
C ASN A 8 3.52 -6.31 -3.75
N ALA A 9 3.49 -6.37 -5.06
CA ALA A 9 2.26 -6.10 -5.79
C ALA A 9 1.16 -7.04 -5.30
N GLY A 10 -0.01 -6.47 -5.04
CA GLY A 10 -1.14 -7.23 -4.51
C GLY A 10 -1.19 -7.31 -3.00
N ALA A 11 -0.19 -6.79 -2.30
CA ALA A 11 -0.21 -6.76 -0.84
C ALA A 11 -1.35 -5.88 -0.35
N LYS A 12 -1.96 -6.27 0.76
CA LYS A 12 -3.09 -5.54 1.33
C LYS A 12 -2.70 -5.01 2.70
N VAL A 13 -2.99 -3.74 2.93
CA VAL A 13 -2.68 -3.09 4.20
C VAL A 13 -3.85 -2.23 4.63
N SER A 14 -3.88 -1.85 5.90
CA SER A 14 -4.82 -0.84 6.38
C SER A 14 -4.04 0.38 6.83
N HIS A 15 -4.59 1.56 6.53
CA HIS A 15 -3.94 2.83 6.83
C HIS A 15 -5.01 3.91 6.92
N ASN A 16 -4.97 4.69 7.99
CA ASN A 16 -5.96 5.76 8.23
C ASN A 16 -7.40 5.27 8.16
N GLY A 17 -7.65 4.07 8.67
CA GLY A 17 -9.00 3.52 8.71
C GLY A 17 -9.50 3.00 7.36
N LYS A 18 -8.61 2.91 6.38
CA LYS A 18 -8.96 2.44 5.04
C LYS A 18 -8.07 1.26 4.67
N HIS A 19 -8.55 0.46 3.74
CA HIS A 19 -7.78 -0.66 3.23
C HIS A 19 -7.18 -0.28 1.89
N TRP A 20 -5.93 -0.70 1.67
CA TRP A 20 -5.19 -0.35 0.46
C TRP A 20 -4.56 -1.60 -0.13
N THR A 21 -4.47 -1.64 -1.45
CA THR A 21 -3.80 -2.73 -2.16
C THR A 21 -2.61 -2.14 -2.92
N SER A 22 -1.46 -2.78 -2.79
CA SER A 22 -0.28 -2.34 -3.51
C SER A 22 -0.42 -2.64 -4.99
N ASN A 23 -0.11 -1.64 -5.82
CA ASN A 23 -0.17 -1.77 -7.27
C ASN A 23 1.19 -2.10 -7.89
N VAL A 24 2.26 -1.97 -7.11
CA VAL A 24 3.62 -2.15 -7.64
C VAL A 24 4.42 -3.03 -6.69
N ALA A 25 5.42 -3.72 -7.24
CA ALA A 25 6.33 -4.50 -6.44
C ALA A 25 7.29 -3.56 -5.71
N SER A 26 7.79 -4.01 -4.58
CA SER A 26 8.72 -3.23 -3.75
C SER A 26 8.16 -1.85 -3.43
N ASN A 27 6.89 -1.81 -3.04
CA ASN A 27 6.19 -0.56 -2.74
C ASN A 27 6.62 -0.06 -1.37
N VAL A 28 7.36 1.03 -1.35
CA VAL A 28 7.84 1.64 -0.10
C VAL A 28 7.13 2.95 0.20
N TRP A 29 6.17 3.34 -0.64
CA TRP A 29 5.45 4.59 -0.46
C TRP A 29 4.30 4.41 0.53
N GLU A 30 3.89 5.50 1.14
CA GLU A 30 2.76 5.48 2.05
C GLU A 30 1.47 5.29 1.26
N PRO A 31 0.53 4.48 1.77
CA PRO A 31 -0.78 4.35 1.13
C PRO A 31 -1.42 5.73 0.93
N GLY A 32 -1.90 5.97 -0.27
CA GLY A 32 -2.47 7.25 -0.64
C GLY A 32 -1.49 8.19 -1.32
N VAL A 33 -0.19 7.83 -1.36
CA VAL A 33 0.83 8.65 -2.02
C VAL A 33 1.10 8.13 -3.42
N TYR A 34 1.53 6.88 -3.53
CA TYR A 34 1.86 6.32 -4.85
C TYR A 34 1.83 4.81 -4.77
N GLY A 35 1.37 4.21 -5.84
CA GLY A 35 1.39 2.75 -5.96
C GLY A 35 0.36 2.02 -5.13
N TRP A 36 -0.69 2.71 -4.69
CA TRP A 36 -1.73 2.09 -3.87
C TRP A 36 -3.11 2.36 -4.45
N THR A 37 -4.00 1.39 -4.27
CA THR A 37 -5.41 1.53 -4.63
C THR A 37 -6.22 1.40 -3.35
N GLU A 38 -7.08 2.37 -3.10
CA GLU A 38 -7.96 2.32 -1.94
C GLU A 38 -9.03 1.25 -2.18
N VAL A 39 -9.22 0.40 -1.19
CA VAL A 39 -10.23 -0.65 -1.25
C VAL A 39 -11.32 -0.31 -0.24
N THR A 40 -12.55 -0.17 -0.71
CA THR A 40 -13.68 0.06 0.18
C THR A 40 -14.02 -1.24 0.88
N ALA A 41 -13.97 -1.21 2.18
CA ALA A 41 -14.21 -2.41 2.98
C ALA A 41 -15.68 -2.78 2.98
#